data_a500b21ef3d51accdc11dbbe167b9a7d
#
_entry.id   a500b21ef3d51accdc11dbbe167b9a7d
#
_cell.length_a   1.000
_cell.length_b   1.000
_cell.length_c   1.000
_cell.angle_alpha   90.00
_cell.angle_beta   90.00
_cell.angle_gamma   90.00
#
_symmetry.space_group_name_H-M   'P 1'
#
loop_
_entity.id
_entity.type
_entity.pdbx_description
1 polymer ?
#
loop_
_entity_poly.entity_id
_entity_poly.type
_entity_poly.pdbx_seq_one_letter_code
_entity_poly.pdbx_strand_id
1 'polypeptide(L)'
;MTKEELMHRAIELSKNSVKTGGGPFGAVIAKDGIIIAEASNSVTIDLDPTAHAEVNSIRQATRKLKTFNLEGCEIYTSCEPCPMCLGAIYWAHLDRIYYANDRKDAAKIGFDDEFIYEEIDRKIEDRHKPMIALMRDEALGAFRMWEENAEKTEYQ
;
A
#
# COMPACT_ATOMS: atom_id res chain seq x y z
N MET A 1 3.04 -18.32 -13.83
CA MET A 1 3.62 -17.16 -14.50
C MET A 1 5.00 -16.88 -13.94
N THR A 2 5.92 -16.43 -14.78
CA THR A 2 7.25 -15.97 -14.35
C THR A 2 7.14 -14.62 -13.66
N LYS A 3 8.22 -14.21 -12.97
CA LYS A 3 8.30 -12.87 -12.37
C LYS A 3 8.15 -11.76 -13.41
N GLU A 4 8.78 -11.96 -14.55
CA GLU A 4 8.73 -11.03 -15.68
C GLU A 4 7.31 -10.90 -16.23
N GLU A 5 6.58 -11.99 -16.36
CA GLU A 5 5.20 -11.99 -16.82
C GLU A 5 4.28 -11.27 -15.82
N LEU A 6 4.49 -11.50 -14.52
CA LEU A 6 3.72 -10.83 -13.46
C LEU A 6 4.00 -9.32 -13.45
N MET A 7 5.28 -8.93 -13.59
CA MET A 7 5.64 -7.51 -13.68
C MET A 7 5.10 -6.88 -14.97
N HIS A 8 5.18 -7.60 -16.10
CA HIS A 8 4.60 -7.14 -17.35
C HIS A 8 3.11 -6.83 -17.20
N ARG A 9 2.39 -7.70 -16.47
CA ARG A 9 0.98 -7.46 -16.17
C ARG A 9 0.76 -6.19 -15.35
N ALA A 10 1.57 -5.95 -14.32
CA ALA A 10 1.48 -4.72 -13.52
C ALA A 10 1.74 -3.47 -14.39
N ILE A 11 2.70 -3.54 -15.29
CA ILE A 11 3.01 -2.46 -16.23
C ILE A 11 1.84 -2.23 -17.20
N GLU A 12 1.23 -3.28 -17.73
CA GLU A 12 0.03 -3.14 -18.58
C GLU A 12 -1.10 -2.44 -17.84
N LEU A 13 -1.34 -2.82 -16.60
CA LEU A 13 -2.35 -2.18 -15.75
C LEU A 13 -2.07 -0.69 -15.58
N SER A 14 -0.80 -0.31 -15.40
CA SER A 14 -0.40 1.10 -15.28
C SER A 14 -0.71 1.90 -16.55
N LYS A 15 -0.43 1.32 -17.71
CA LYS A 15 -0.72 1.96 -19.00
C LYS A 15 -2.22 2.08 -19.26
N ASN A 16 -2.98 1.03 -18.98
CA ASN A 16 -4.44 1.04 -19.13
C ASN A 16 -5.10 2.03 -18.18
N SER A 17 -4.57 2.20 -16.97
CA SER A 17 -5.04 3.19 -16.01
C SER A 17 -4.99 4.61 -16.59
N VAL A 18 -3.89 4.98 -17.24
CA VAL A 18 -3.76 6.29 -17.91
C VAL A 18 -4.84 6.48 -18.97
N LYS A 19 -5.11 5.44 -19.76
CA LYS A 19 -6.13 5.50 -20.83
C LYS A 19 -7.55 5.66 -20.30
N THR A 20 -7.80 5.25 -19.08
CA THR A 20 -9.15 5.26 -18.48
C THR A 20 -9.33 6.33 -17.38
N GLY A 21 -8.42 7.29 -17.29
CA GLY A 21 -8.53 8.43 -16.39
C GLY A 21 -7.91 8.26 -15.02
N GLY A 22 -7.20 7.16 -14.78
CA GLY A 22 -6.46 6.91 -13.54
C GLY A 22 -5.01 7.35 -13.61
N GLY A 23 -4.30 7.27 -12.47
CA GLY A 23 -2.87 7.53 -12.40
C GLY A 23 -2.04 6.40 -13.01
N PRO A 24 -0.76 6.64 -13.37
CA PRO A 24 0.07 5.69 -14.13
C PRO A 24 0.69 4.60 -13.27
N PHE A 25 -0.12 3.90 -12.48
CA PHE A 25 0.34 2.89 -11.53
C PHE A 25 -0.52 1.64 -11.59
N GLY A 26 0.14 0.49 -11.55
CA GLY A 26 -0.51 -0.82 -11.51
C GLY A 26 0.19 -1.75 -10.54
N ALA A 27 -0.54 -2.70 -9.99
CA ALA A 27 -0.02 -3.69 -9.05
C ALA A 27 -0.68 -5.04 -9.23
N VAL A 28 0.10 -6.09 -9.00
CA VAL A 28 -0.34 -7.48 -9.05
C VAL A 28 0.13 -8.17 -7.77
N ILE A 29 -0.78 -8.88 -7.11
CA ILE A 29 -0.44 -9.78 -6.00
C ILE A 29 -0.57 -11.21 -6.51
N ALA A 30 0.48 -12.00 -6.31
CA ALA A 30 0.54 -13.38 -6.76
C ALA A 30 0.98 -14.31 -5.63
N LYS A 31 0.53 -15.55 -5.70
CA LYS A 31 0.97 -16.65 -4.84
C LYS A 31 1.37 -17.82 -5.73
N ASP A 32 2.61 -18.30 -5.57
CA ASP A 32 3.13 -19.43 -6.36
C ASP A 32 2.96 -19.20 -7.87
N GLY A 33 3.18 -17.97 -8.35
CA GLY A 33 3.06 -17.61 -9.75
C GLY A 33 1.63 -17.43 -10.27
N ILE A 34 0.62 -17.51 -9.40
CA ILE A 34 -0.79 -17.36 -9.75
C ILE A 34 -1.28 -16.00 -9.25
N ILE A 35 -1.88 -15.22 -10.16
CA ILE A 35 -2.44 -13.92 -9.80
C ILE A 35 -3.64 -14.09 -8.86
N ILE A 36 -3.53 -13.50 -7.68
CA ILE A 36 -4.61 -13.43 -6.68
C ILE A 36 -5.42 -12.16 -6.86
N ALA A 37 -4.74 -11.03 -7.10
CA ALA A 37 -5.37 -9.74 -7.30
C ALA A 37 -4.55 -8.87 -8.24
N GLU A 38 -5.24 -8.00 -8.96
CA GLU A 38 -4.60 -7.00 -9.82
C GLU A 38 -5.42 -5.72 -9.78
N ALA A 39 -4.74 -4.57 -9.77
CA ALA A 39 -5.40 -3.28 -9.67
C ALA A 39 -4.56 -2.15 -10.25
N SER A 40 -5.23 -1.05 -10.54
CA SER A 40 -4.63 0.22 -10.95
C SER A 40 -4.93 1.29 -9.90
N ASN A 41 -4.25 2.42 -10.02
CA ASN A 41 -4.56 3.62 -9.24
C ASN A 41 -5.94 4.15 -9.64
N SER A 42 -6.81 4.37 -8.66
CA SER A 42 -8.15 4.89 -8.87
C SER A 42 -8.47 6.15 -8.04
N VAL A 43 -7.44 6.89 -7.65
CA VAL A 43 -7.58 8.11 -6.80
C VAL A 43 -8.59 9.09 -7.38
N THR A 44 -8.47 9.42 -8.67
CA THR A 44 -9.34 10.41 -9.32
C THR A 44 -10.72 9.84 -9.66
N ILE A 45 -10.81 8.55 -9.94
CA ILE A 45 -12.05 7.86 -10.28
C ILE A 45 -12.93 7.68 -9.04
N ASP A 46 -12.32 7.21 -7.94
CA ASP A 46 -13.02 6.91 -6.69
C ASP A 46 -13.09 8.11 -5.73
N LEU A 47 -12.42 9.23 -6.07
CA LEU A 47 -12.27 10.39 -5.20
C LEU A 47 -11.70 9.97 -3.83
N ASP A 48 -10.71 9.10 -3.86
CA ASP A 48 -10.05 8.54 -2.68
C ASP A 48 -8.54 8.64 -2.81
N PRO A 49 -7.87 9.53 -2.06
CA PRO A 49 -6.42 9.72 -2.14
C PRO A 49 -5.63 8.48 -1.70
N THR A 50 -6.25 7.52 -1.03
CA THR A 50 -5.60 6.27 -0.62
C THR A 50 -5.75 5.14 -1.65
N ALA A 51 -6.53 5.34 -2.72
CA ALA A 51 -6.81 4.32 -3.74
C ALA A 51 -5.63 4.13 -4.71
N HIS A 52 -4.44 3.91 -4.18
CA HIS A 52 -3.27 3.52 -4.94
C HIS A 52 -3.40 2.07 -5.41
N ALA A 53 -2.69 1.71 -6.47
CA ALA A 53 -2.75 0.37 -7.06
C ALA A 53 -2.43 -0.72 -6.02
N GLU A 54 -1.43 -0.49 -5.19
CA GLU A 54 -1.01 -1.44 -4.15
C GLU A 54 -2.10 -1.62 -3.10
N VAL A 55 -2.67 -0.54 -2.58
CA VAL A 55 -3.77 -0.59 -1.60
C VAL A 55 -4.99 -1.27 -2.19
N ASN A 56 -5.35 -0.94 -3.43
CA ASN A 56 -6.48 -1.57 -4.12
C ASN A 56 -6.26 -3.08 -4.29
N SER A 57 -5.05 -3.50 -4.68
CA SER A 57 -4.73 -4.91 -4.86
C SER A 57 -4.73 -5.69 -3.53
N ILE A 58 -4.24 -5.08 -2.45
CA ILE A 58 -4.30 -5.66 -1.10
C ILE A 58 -5.76 -5.89 -0.69
N ARG A 59 -6.62 -4.89 -0.87
CA ARG A 59 -8.05 -5.00 -0.56
C ARG A 59 -8.73 -6.13 -1.34
N GLN A 60 -8.41 -6.27 -2.62
CA GLN A 60 -8.94 -7.37 -3.44
C GLN A 60 -8.43 -8.73 -2.98
N ALA A 61 -7.13 -8.85 -2.73
CA ALA A 61 -6.50 -10.10 -2.31
C ALA A 61 -7.04 -10.60 -0.97
N THR A 62 -7.16 -9.71 0.02
CA THR A 62 -7.69 -10.08 1.35
C THR A 62 -9.13 -10.53 1.28
N ARG A 63 -9.96 -9.90 0.47
CA ARG A 63 -11.35 -10.31 0.25
C ARG A 63 -11.43 -11.65 -0.47
N LYS A 64 -10.62 -11.85 -1.50
CA LYS A 64 -10.61 -13.10 -2.25
C LYS A 64 -10.15 -14.28 -1.40
N LEU A 65 -9.09 -14.09 -0.62
CA LEU A 65 -8.55 -15.14 0.24
C LEU A 65 -9.24 -15.24 1.61
N LYS A 66 -10.14 -14.30 1.91
CA LYS A 66 -10.88 -14.21 3.19
C LYS A 66 -9.93 -14.18 4.39
N THR A 67 -8.89 -13.39 4.31
CA THR A 67 -7.88 -13.21 5.36
C THR A 67 -7.29 -11.81 5.31
N PHE A 68 -6.87 -11.28 6.45
CA PHE A 68 -6.10 -10.03 6.51
C PHE A 68 -4.59 -10.26 6.41
N ASN A 69 -4.13 -11.51 6.40
CA ASN A 69 -2.72 -11.87 6.34
C ASN A 69 -2.42 -12.51 4.97
N LEU A 70 -1.54 -11.85 4.19
CA LEU A 70 -1.15 -12.27 2.85
C LEU A 70 0.23 -12.95 2.83
N GLU A 71 0.66 -13.54 3.95
CA GLU A 71 1.87 -14.34 4.01
C GLU A 71 1.86 -15.41 2.90
N GLY A 72 2.99 -15.60 2.24
CA GLY A 72 3.10 -16.49 1.10
C GLY A 72 2.79 -15.82 -0.25
N CYS A 73 2.32 -14.56 -0.24
CA CYS A 73 2.07 -13.82 -1.46
C CYS A 73 3.18 -12.79 -1.71
N GLU A 74 3.39 -12.47 -2.98
CA GLU A 74 4.33 -11.45 -3.44
C GLU A 74 3.58 -10.34 -4.18
N ILE A 75 4.08 -9.12 -4.13
CA ILE A 75 3.50 -8.00 -4.86
C ILE A 75 4.46 -7.48 -5.93
N TYR A 76 3.91 -7.22 -7.10
CA TYR A 76 4.59 -6.64 -8.26
C TYR A 76 3.99 -5.27 -8.52
N THR A 77 4.81 -4.23 -8.45
CA THR A 77 4.35 -2.85 -8.62
C THR A 77 5.06 -2.21 -9.79
N SER A 78 4.33 -1.46 -10.62
CA SER A 78 4.92 -0.75 -11.76
C SER A 78 5.86 0.37 -11.33
N CYS A 79 5.77 0.80 -10.07
CA CYS A 79 6.62 1.82 -9.48
C CYS A 79 6.89 1.47 -8.01
N GLU A 80 8.04 1.89 -7.52
CA GLU A 80 8.43 1.75 -6.11
C GLU A 80 7.31 2.27 -5.21
N PRO A 81 6.85 1.47 -4.21
CA PRO A 81 5.75 1.88 -3.34
C PRO A 81 6.06 3.17 -2.56
N CYS A 82 5.08 4.06 -2.50
CA CYS A 82 5.15 5.24 -1.64
C CYS A 82 5.11 4.84 -0.15
N PRO A 83 5.37 5.76 0.80
CA PRO A 83 5.35 5.42 2.22
C PRO A 83 4.04 4.79 2.71
N MET A 84 2.89 5.27 2.23
CA MET A 84 1.58 4.72 2.57
C MET A 84 1.46 3.26 2.12
N CYS A 85 1.81 2.97 0.87
CA CYS A 85 1.72 1.64 0.30
C CYS A 85 2.74 0.69 0.90
N LEU A 86 3.95 1.17 1.18
CA LEU A 86 4.97 0.38 1.87
C LEU A 86 4.47 -0.05 3.24
N GLY A 87 3.89 0.86 4.01
CA GLY A 87 3.25 0.55 5.29
C GLY A 87 2.14 -0.49 5.13
N ALA A 88 1.27 -0.31 4.14
CA ALA A 88 0.18 -1.26 3.85
C ALA A 88 0.71 -2.66 3.52
N ILE A 89 1.80 -2.76 2.76
CA ILE A 89 2.44 -4.03 2.40
C ILE A 89 2.96 -4.74 3.65
N TYR A 90 3.60 -4.03 4.57
CA TYR A 90 4.05 -4.58 5.84
C TYR A 90 2.88 -5.04 6.71
N TRP A 91 1.81 -4.24 6.83
CA TRP A 91 0.62 -4.63 7.58
C TRP A 91 -0.06 -5.86 7.00
N ALA A 92 -0.01 -6.03 5.67
CA ALA A 92 -0.59 -7.20 4.99
C ALA A 92 0.30 -8.45 5.07
N HIS A 93 1.53 -8.34 5.54
CA HIS A 93 2.51 -9.44 5.63
C HIS A 93 2.85 -10.07 4.28
N LEU A 94 2.90 -9.26 3.21
CA LEU A 94 3.40 -9.73 1.91
C LEU A 94 4.89 -10.09 2.03
N ASP A 95 5.28 -11.19 1.42
CA ASP A 95 6.64 -11.75 1.58
C ASP A 95 7.70 -10.93 0.86
N ARG A 96 7.35 -10.34 -0.30
CA ARG A 96 8.34 -9.72 -1.17
C ARG A 96 7.73 -8.68 -2.09
N ILE A 97 8.49 -7.63 -2.39
CA ILE A 97 8.12 -6.55 -3.29
C ILE A 97 9.04 -6.57 -4.50
N TYR A 98 8.45 -6.62 -5.69
CA TYR A 98 9.15 -6.35 -6.94
C TYR A 98 8.64 -5.03 -7.50
N TYR A 99 9.52 -4.16 -7.94
CA TYR A 99 9.13 -2.86 -8.51
C TYR A 99 9.92 -2.55 -9.77
N ALA A 100 9.31 -1.80 -10.68
CA ALA A 100 9.91 -1.43 -11.96
C ALA A 100 10.48 -0.01 -11.94
N ASN A 101 9.65 1.03 -12.02
CA ASN A 101 10.11 2.42 -11.89
C ASN A 101 10.50 2.71 -10.45
N ASP A 102 11.44 3.63 -10.25
CA ASP A 102 11.81 4.08 -8.91
C ASP A 102 11.11 5.42 -8.55
N ARG A 103 11.33 5.88 -7.31
CA ARG A 103 10.73 7.13 -6.83
C ARG A 103 11.22 8.36 -7.59
N LYS A 104 12.41 8.32 -8.18
CA LYS A 104 12.95 9.43 -8.97
C LYS A 104 12.21 9.54 -10.31
N ASP A 105 11.88 8.41 -10.91
CA ASP A 105 11.06 8.38 -12.13
C ASP A 105 9.67 8.97 -11.86
N ALA A 106 9.06 8.63 -10.73
CA ALA A 106 7.76 9.17 -10.32
C ALA A 106 7.83 10.68 -10.07
N ALA A 107 8.86 11.16 -9.40
CA ALA A 107 9.05 12.58 -9.12
C ALA A 107 9.16 13.42 -10.39
N LYS A 108 9.81 12.89 -11.44
CA LYS A 108 9.95 13.57 -12.73
C LYS A 108 8.64 13.92 -13.40
N ILE A 109 7.59 13.16 -13.13
CA ILE A 109 6.26 13.38 -13.70
C ILE A 109 5.26 13.97 -12.69
N GLY A 110 5.75 14.48 -11.58
CA GLY A 110 4.93 15.19 -10.59
C GLY A 110 4.44 14.37 -9.41
N PHE A 111 4.82 13.08 -9.30
CA PHE A 111 4.47 12.24 -8.16
C PHE A 111 5.67 12.13 -7.22
N ASP A 112 5.94 13.21 -6.48
CA ASP A 112 7.05 13.27 -5.54
C ASP A 112 6.59 12.92 -4.13
N ASP A 113 7.01 11.77 -3.63
CA ASP A 113 6.73 11.28 -2.28
C ASP A 113 7.96 11.32 -1.36
N GLU A 114 9.10 11.80 -1.84
CA GLU A 114 10.34 11.84 -1.06
C GLU A 114 10.18 12.67 0.21
N PHE A 115 9.44 13.78 0.13
CA PHE A 115 9.19 14.62 1.30
C PHE A 115 8.47 13.84 2.42
N ILE A 116 7.64 12.85 2.10
CA ILE A 116 6.95 12.03 3.10
C ILE A 116 7.95 11.11 3.80
N TYR A 117 8.88 10.52 3.05
CA TYR A 117 9.97 9.73 3.64
C TYR A 117 10.81 10.58 4.60
N GLU A 118 11.13 11.80 4.21
CA GLU A 118 11.86 12.76 5.05
C GLU A 118 11.06 13.12 6.29
N GLU A 119 9.77 13.38 6.15
CA GLU A 119 8.88 13.71 7.27
C GLU A 119 8.81 12.59 8.31
N ILE A 120 8.70 11.34 7.85
CA ILE A 120 8.67 10.16 8.74
C ILE A 120 9.97 10.06 9.56
N ASP A 121 11.09 10.40 8.96
CA ASP A 121 12.41 10.35 9.61
C ASP A 121 12.65 11.51 10.59
N ARG A 122 11.86 12.58 10.52
CA ARG A 122 11.96 13.72 11.44
C ARG A 122 11.33 13.41 12.79
N LYS A 123 11.81 14.10 13.82
CA LYS A 123 11.11 14.13 15.12
C LYS A 123 9.74 14.79 14.92
N ILE A 124 8.77 14.37 15.72
CA ILE A 124 7.39 14.88 15.63
C ILE A 124 7.33 16.41 15.66
N GLU A 125 8.08 17.03 16.56
CA GLU A 125 8.13 18.50 16.70
C GLU A 125 8.74 19.23 15.51
N ASP A 126 9.52 18.54 14.67
CA ASP A 126 10.20 19.12 13.52
C ASP A 126 9.45 18.89 12.20
N ARG A 127 8.32 18.20 12.23
CA ARG A 127 7.52 17.90 11.03
C ARG A 127 6.77 19.14 10.54
N HIS A 128 6.61 19.24 9.22
CA HIS A 128 5.92 20.38 8.59
C HIS A 128 4.43 20.43 8.89
N LYS A 129 3.79 19.24 9.02
CA LYS A 129 2.41 19.18 9.52
C LYS A 129 2.45 19.05 11.03
N PRO A 130 1.90 20.02 11.76
CA PRO A 130 1.86 19.93 13.22
C PRO A 130 1.14 18.66 13.69
N MET A 131 1.77 17.94 14.60
CA MET A 131 1.17 16.81 15.29
C MET A 131 1.18 17.13 16.78
N ILE A 132 0.00 17.26 17.35
CA ILE A 132 -0.18 17.74 18.73
C ILE A 132 -0.82 16.63 19.55
N ALA A 133 -0.13 16.21 20.62
CA ALA A 133 -0.68 15.21 21.54
C ALA A 133 -1.91 15.78 22.26
N LEU A 134 -2.99 15.01 22.28
CA LEU A 134 -4.24 15.44 22.90
C LEU A 134 -4.98 14.24 23.49
N MET A 135 -5.32 14.31 24.77
CA MET A 135 -6.13 13.33 25.49
C MET A 135 -5.58 11.89 25.50
N ARG A 136 -4.27 11.74 25.61
CA ARG A 136 -3.61 10.42 25.64
C ARG A 136 -4.15 9.53 26.76
N ASP A 137 -4.31 10.06 27.97
CA ASP A 137 -4.73 9.26 29.13
C ASP A 137 -6.13 8.67 28.96
N GLU A 138 -7.07 9.45 28.40
CA GLU A 138 -8.40 8.94 28.08
C GLU A 138 -8.34 7.88 26.98
N ALA A 139 -7.53 8.11 25.93
CA ALA A 139 -7.37 7.18 24.81
C ALA A 139 -6.77 5.83 25.23
N LEU A 140 -5.95 5.79 26.26
CA LEU A 140 -5.40 4.53 26.80
C LEU A 140 -6.49 3.57 27.30
N GLY A 141 -7.69 4.09 27.58
CA GLY A 141 -8.83 3.26 27.96
C GLY A 141 -9.18 2.20 26.92
N ALA A 142 -9.14 2.54 25.63
CA ALA A 142 -9.39 1.59 24.57
C ALA A 142 -8.31 0.49 24.50
N PHE A 143 -7.05 0.84 24.75
CA PHE A 143 -5.95 -0.13 24.77
C PHE A 143 -6.10 -1.12 25.92
N ARG A 144 -6.53 -0.66 27.09
CA ARG A 144 -6.83 -1.53 28.23
C ARG A 144 -7.99 -2.47 27.92
N MET A 145 -9.05 -1.96 27.28
CA MET A 145 -10.19 -2.79 26.84
C MET A 145 -9.76 -3.87 25.84
N TRP A 146 -8.87 -3.52 24.90
CA TRP A 146 -8.31 -4.48 23.96
C TRP A 146 -7.50 -5.57 24.68
N GLU A 147 -6.58 -5.21 25.56
CA GLU A 147 -5.76 -6.16 26.31
C GLU A 147 -6.62 -7.14 27.12
N GLU A 148 -7.69 -6.66 27.74
CA GLU A 148 -8.60 -7.44 28.59
C GLU A 148 -9.61 -8.25 27.81
N ASN A 149 -9.76 -8.02 26.50
CA ASN A 149 -10.71 -8.73 25.66
C ASN A 149 -10.20 -10.13 25.33
N ALA A 150 -10.80 -11.16 25.95
CA ALA A 150 -10.43 -12.54 25.72
C ALA A 150 -10.76 -13.03 24.30
N GLU A 151 -11.64 -12.33 23.59
CA GLU A 151 -12.09 -12.69 22.23
C GLU A 151 -11.37 -11.87 21.14
N LYS A 152 -10.35 -11.10 21.50
CA LYS A 152 -9.65 -10.27 20.53
C LYS A 152 -8.93 -11.10 19.47
N THR A 153 -8.90 -10.59 18.24
CA THR A 153 -8.09 -11.13 17.14
C THR A 153 -6.89 -10.24 16.93
N GLU A 154 -5.70 -10.78 17.13
CA GLU A 154 -4.46 -10.07 16.85
C GLU A 154 -4.18 -10.07 15.35
N TYR A 155 -3.67 -8.94 14.82
CA TYR A 155 -3.48 -8.78 13.38
C TYR A 155 -2.15 -8.11 12.98
N GLN A 156 -1.22 -8.08 13.88
CA GLN A 156 0.13 -7.59 13.56
C GLN A 156 1.09 -8.73 13.27
#